data_aab0deac2afffecb350418b03fe520bb
#
_entry.id   aab0deac2afffecb350418b03fe520bb
#
_cell.length_a   1.000
_cell.length_b   1.000
_cell.length_c   1.000
_cell.angle_alpha   90.00
_cell.angle_beta   90.00
_cell.angle_gamma   90.00
#
_symmetry.space_group_name_H-M   'P 1'
#
loop_
_entity.id
_entity.type
_entity.pdbx_description
1 polymer ?
#
loop_
_entity_poly.entity_id
_entity_poly.type
_entity_poly.pdbx_seq_one_letter_code
_entity_poly.pdbx_strand_id
1 'polypeptide(L)'
;MNPGAILVFENFIEKDLINKTLEEIKNYDWKPVWANKRYAGDFWMTCPLIEDFTKTPNFNTFALAKVIEEKMQCKIVNLMFYAMLPGGNIPPHRDMVGNVGFGGLRLHVPIITNPKVNFVVARKRVIMSTGELWALDTSYTHSVSNYGEENRIHLVMDVIVNDWVLKLLPPKNIKFYLHQFHLILLGFLKFFKYFTSKDLKLKDFLHVVYNSIKLKLFKK
;
A
#
# COMPACT_ATOMS: atom_id res chain seq x y z
N MET A 1 -0.14 -12.79 -16.39
CA MET A 1 -0.73 -12.10 -15.23
C MET A 1 0.41 -11.53 -14.38
N ASN A 2 0.25 -10.38 -13.73
CA ASN A 2 1.25 -9.84 -12.80
C ASN A 2 1.04 -10.51 -11.44
N PRO A 3 2.05 -11.18 -10.84
CA PRO A 3 1.86 -11.89 -9.58
C PRO A 3 1.72 -10.95 -8.37
N GLY A 4 2.14 -9.71 -8.50
CA GLY A 4 2.12 -8.73 -7.40
C GLY A 4 1.09 -7.61 -7.57
N ALA A 5 0.31 -7.59 -8.68
CA ALA A 5 -0.73 -6.58 -8.91
C ALA A 5 -1.93 -7.17 -9.64
N ILE A 6 -3.11 -7.01 -9.08
CA ILE A 6 -4.36 -7.60 -9.55
C ILE A 6 -5.43 -6.50 -9.56
N LEU A 7 -6.07 -6.28 -10.70
CA LEU A 7 -7.29 -5.50 -10.81
C LEU A 7 -8.44 -6.30 -10.18
N VAL A 8 -9.06 -5.75 -9.14
CA VAL A 8 -10.15 -6.38 -8.40
C VAL A 8 -11.50 -5.91 -8.94
N PHE A 9 -11.66 -4.59 -9.11
CA PHE A 9 -12.87 -3.99 -9.65
C PHE A 9 -12.53 -2.83 -10.59
N GLU A 10 -13.15 -2.78 -11.77
CA GLU A 10 -12.95 -1.71 -12.76
C GLU A 10 -13.64 -0.40 -12.36
N ASN A 11 -14.78 -0.45 -11.70
CA ASN A 11 -15.57 0.70 -11.29
C ASN A 11 -15.92 0.58 -9.80
N PHE A 12 -14.89 0.59 -8.94
CA PHE A 12 -15.08 0.46 -7.50
C PHE A 12 -15.66 1.72 -6.88
N ILE A 13 -15.20 2.88 -7.35
CA ILE A 13 -15.69 4.21 -6.93
C ILE A 13 -16.33 4.91 -8.12
N GLU A 14 -17.55 5.36 -7.91
CA GLU A 14 -18.34 6.09 -8.91
C GLU A 14 -17.73 7.45 -9.21
N LYS A 15 -17.92 7.92 -10.45
CA LYS A 15 -17.34 9.16 -10.96
C LYS A 15 -17.74 10.39 -10.12
N ASP A 16 -18.99 10.46 -9.65
CA ASP A 16 -19.46 11.60 -8.85
C ASP A 16 -18.75 11.70 -7.51
N LEU A 17 -18.47 10.54 -6.88
CA LEU A 17 -17.71 10.49 -5.64
C LEU A 17 -16.24 10.84 -5.87
N ILE A 18 -15.65 10.45 -7.01
CA ILE A 18 -14.31 10.89 -7.42
C ILE A 18 -14.29 12.41 -7.56
N ASN A 19 -15.24 13.01 -8.29
CA ASN A 19 -15.32 14.46 -8.48
C ASN A 19 -15.44 15.20 -7.14
N LYS A 20 -16.30 14.71 -6.24
CA LYS A 20 -16.43 15.26 -4.89
C LYS A 20 -15.11 15.16 -4.12
N THR A 21 -14.43 14.02 -4.17
CA THR A 21 -13.12 13.83 -3.53
C THR A 21 -12.08 14.80 -4.07
N LEU A 22 -12.09 15.07 -5.38
CA LEU A 22 -11.18 16.04 -5.99
C LEU A 22 -11.38 17.45 -5.44
N GLU A 23 -12.64 17.89 -5.21
CA GLU A 23 -12.92 19.19 -4.58
C GLU A 23 -12.47 19.22 -3.12
N GLU A 24 -12.70 18.14 -2.36
CA GLU A 24 -12.27 18.02 -0.97
C GLU A 24 -10.73 18.06 -0.83
N ILE A 25 -10.01 17.44 -1.77
CA ILE A 25 -8.53 17.39 -1.79
C ILE A 25 -7.89 18.76 -2.08
N LYS A 26 -8.52 19.63 -2.88
CA LYS A 26 -7.95 20.93 -3.28
C LYS A 26 -7.57 21.80 -2.08
N ASN A 27 -8.33 21.74 -1.00
CA ASN A 27 -8.16 22.57 0.17
C ASN A 27 -7.38 21.86 1.30
N TYR A 28 -6.86 20.66 1.04
CA TYR A 28 -6.15 19.92 2.07
C TYR A 28 -4.69 20.36 2.18
N ASP A 29 -4.23 20.59 3.43
CA ASP A 29 -2.82 20.88 3.73
C ASP A 29 -2.00 19.59 3.79
N TRP A 30 -1.41 19.22 2.66
CA TRP A 30 -0.63 18.00 2.49
C TRP A 30 0.62 18.00 3.35
N LYS A 31 0.91 16.86 3.99
CA LYS A 31 2.12 16.66 4.79
C LYS A 31 3.13 15.79 4.05
N PRO A 32 4.42 16.13 4.09
CA PRO A 32 5.46 15.26 3.55
C PRO A 32 5.45 13.90 4.23
N VAL A 33 5.62 12.82 3.46
CA VAL A 33 5.82 11.48 4.02
C VAL A 33 7.18 11.44 4.72
N TRP A 34 7.25 10.88 5.93
CA TRP A 34 8.50 10.76 6.69
C TRP A 34 9.63 10.06 5.90
N ALA A 35 9.28 9.13 5.00
CA ALA A 35 10.21 8.41 4.13
C ALA A 35 10.85 9.29 3.04
N ASN A 36 10.37 10.54 2.81
CA ASN A 36 10.96 11.47 1.85
C ASN A 36 12.45 11.73 2.15
N LYS A 37 12.85 11.75 3.41
CA LYS A 37 14.26 11.84 3.82
C LYS A 37 15.13 10.72 3.24
N ARG A 38 14.54 9.54 3.01
CA ARG A 38 15.21 8.36 2.45
C ARG A 38 15.31 8.41 0.92
N TYR A 39 14.33 9.03 0.26
CA TYR A 39 14.20 9.00 -1.20
C TYR A 39 14.58 10.33 -1.87
N ALA A 40 15.18 11.26 -1.14
CA ALA A 40 15.67 12.55 -1.63
C ALA A 40 14.60 13.37 -2.38
N GLY A 41 13.75 14.08 -1.65
CA GLY A 41 12.83 15.09 -2.20
C GLY A 41 11.47 15.12 -1.53
N ASP A 42 10.82 16.29 -1.58
CA ASP A 42 9.48 16.51 -1.02
C ASP A 42 8.38 16.16 -2.06
N PHE A 43 8.63 15.13 -2.89
CA PHE A 43 7.71 14.73 -3.96
C PHE A 43 6.60 13.80 -3.50
N TRP A 44 6.66 13.32 -2.26
CA TRP A 44 5.70 12.36 -1.74
C TRP A 44 5.02 12.91 -0.51
N MET A 45 3.70 13.13 -0.64
CA MET A 45 2.86 13.76 0.37
C MET A 45 1.77 12.80 0.82
N THR A 46 1.24 13.01 2.02
CA THR A 46 0.18 12.16 2.59
C THR A 46 -0.93 12.97 3.25
N CYS A 47 -2.13 12.39 3.23
CA CYS A 47 -3.28 12.78 4.02
C CYS A 47 -3.82 11.52 4.72
N PRO A 48 -3.48 11.30 5.99
CA PRO A 48 -3.96 10.13 6.73
C PRO A 48 -5.42 10.30 7.13
N LEU A 49 -6.22 9.25 6.94
CA LEU A 49 -7.63 9.14 7.31
C LEU A 49 -7.82 8.11 8.45
N ILE A 50 -7.12 6.98 8.36
CA ILE A 50 -6.99 5.96 9.42
C ILE A 50 -5.52 5.62 9.56
N GLU A 51 -5.00 5.63 10.78
CA GLU A 51 -3.65 5.20 11.12
C GLU A 51 -3.71 4.21 12.28
N ASP A 52 -3.09 3.05 12.10
CA ASP A 52 -3.05 1.95 13.09
C ASP A 52 -4.44 1.69 13.72
N PHE A 53 -5.46 1.47 12.85
CA PHE A 53 -6.87 1.25 13.17
C PHE A 53 -7.63 2.45 13.76
N THR A 54 -7.00 3.61 13.91
CA THR A 54 -7.59 4.80 14.54
C THR A 54 -7.94 5.85 13.49
N LYS A 55 -9.18 6.34 13.50
CA LYS A 55 -9.62 7.44 12.64
C LYS A 55 -8.92 8.73 13.05
N THR A 56 -8.32 9.40 12.06
CA THR A 56 -7.76 10.74 12.25
C THR A 56 -8.86 11.80 12.15
N PRO A 57 -8.62 13.06 12.55
CA PRO A 57 -9.56 14.15 12.32
C PRO A 57 -9.98 14.30 10.84
N ASN A 58 -9.09 13.94 9.90
CA ASN A 58 -9.35 14.05 8.47
C ASN A 58 -10.39 13.05 7.96
N PHE A 59 -10.65 11.94 8.68
CA PHE A 59 -11.59 10.90 8.24
C PHE A 59 -12.96 11.47 7.91
N ASN A 60 -13.45 12.41 8.71
CA ASN A 60 -14.79 13.00 8.52
C ASN A 60 -14.83 14.08 7.43
N THR A 61 -13.68 14.57 6.98
CA THR A 61 -13.57 15.58 5.93
C THR A 61 -13.87 15.00 4.55
N PHE A 62 -13.57 13.70 4.35
CA PHE A 62 -13.70 13.06 3.05
C PHE A 62 -14.90 12.11 3.00
N ALA A 63 -15.85 12.39 2.11
CA ALA A 63 -17.00 11.50 1.89
C ALA A 63 -16.56 10.10 1.45
N LEU A 64 -15.49 10.02 0.66
CA LEU A 64 -14.91 8.76 0.18
C LEU A 64 -14.45 7.86 1.34
N ALA A 65 -13.93 8.41 2.44
CA ALA A 65 -13.47 7.62 3.58
C ALA A 65 -14.62 6.80 4.20
N LYS A 66 -15.81 7.40 4.34
CA LYS A 66 -17.00 6.73 4.86
C LYS A 66 -17.50 5.63 3.92
N VAL A 67 -17.54 5.92 2.62
CA VAL A 67 -17.95 4.95 1.60
C VAL A 67 -16.98 3.75 1.56
N ILE A 68 -15.67 3.99 1.70
CA ILE A 68 -14.69 2.92 1.80
C ILE A 68 -14.96 2.06 3.05
N GLU A 69 -15.15 2.67 4.21
CA GLU A 69 -15.43 1.93 5.46
C GLU A 69 -16.67 1.04 5.33
N GLU A 70 -17.72 1.53 4.68
CA GLU A 70 -18.96 0.77 4.44
C GLU A 70 -18.79 -0.38 3.43
N LYS A 71 -18.01 -0.15 2.35
CA LYS A 71 -17.78 -1.16 1.31
C LYS A 71 -16.83 -2.28 1.73
N MET A 72 -15.89 -2.00 2.64
CA MET A 72 -14.83 -2.95 3.01
C MET A 72 -15.29 -3.93 4.10
N GLN A 73 -15.44 -5.21 3.75
CA GLN A 73 -15.78 -6.26 4.70
C GLN A 73 -14.53 -6.86 5.37
N CYS A 74 -13.58 -5.99 5.70
CA CYS A 74 -12.33 -6.37 6.39
C CYS A 74 -11.86 -5.23 7.30
N LYS A 75 -10.95 -5.52 8.22
CA LYS A 75 -10.35 -4.50 9.09
C LYS A 75 -9.33 -3.68 8.29
N ILE A 76 -9.51 -2.37 8.28
CA ILE A 76 -8.58 -1.41 7.70
C ILE A 76 -7.56 -1.01 8.78
N VAL A 77 -6.29 -1.23 8.52
CA VAL A 77 -5.17 -0.83 9.41
C VAL A 77 -4.83 0.64 9.16
N ASN A 78 -4.59 0.96 7.88
CA ASN A 78 -4.29 2.31 7.42
C ASN A 78 -5.18 2.65 6.22
N LEU A 79 -5.64 3.88 6.16
CA LEU A 79 -6.34 4.49 5.02
C LEU A 79 -5.77 5.88 4.83
N MET A 80 -5.18 6.16 3.69
CA MET A 80 -4.59 7.48 3.44
C MET A 80 -4.51 7.82 1.97
N PHE A 81 -4.63 9.08 1.64
CA PHE A 81 -4.22 9.55 0.34
C PHE A 81 -2.72 9.72 0.30
N TYR A 82 -2.10 9.24 -0.77
CA TYR A 82 -0.73 9.56 -1.15
C TYR A 82 -0.73 10.35 -2.44
N ALA A 83 -0.12 11.53 -2.40
CA ALA A 83 0.14 12.34 -3.56
C ALA A 83 1.62 12.26 -3.94
N MET A 84 1.89 12.00 -5.21
CA MET A 84 3.22 12.07 -5.79
C MET A 84 3.23 13.21 -6.79
N LEU A 85 4.04 14.23 -6.50
CA LEU A 85 4.20 15.41 -7.34
C LEU A 85 4.90 15.07 -8.67
N PRO A 86 4.81 15.92 -9.69
CA PRO A 86 5.61 15.80 -10.91
C PRO A 86 7.10 15.65 -10.61
N GLY A 87 7.77 14.74 -11.33
CA GLY A 87 9.17 14.39 -11.10
C GLY A 87 9.43 13.47 -9.89
N GLY A 88 8.40 13.17 -9.10
CA GLY A 88 8.52 12.28 -7.94
C GLY A 88 8.95 10.87 -8.34
N ASN A 89 9.84 10.28 -7.54
CA ASN A 89 10.36 8.93 -7.76
C ASN A 89 10.56 8.19 -6.44
N ILE A 90 9.91 7.05 -6.30
CA ILE A 90 10.17 6.08 -5.24
C ILE A 90 10.91 4.90 -5.90
N PRO A 91 12.20 4.69 -5.55
CA PRO A 91 13.03 3.67 -6.18
C PRO A 91 12.54 2.25 -5.85
N PRO A 92 13.04 1.22 -6.55
CA PRO A 92 12.68 -0.17 -6.30
C PRO A 92 12.92 -0.59 -4.85
N HIS A 93 11.85 -1.03 -4.17
CA HIS A 93 11.88 -1.49 -2.79
C HIS A 93 10.82 -2.58 -2.56
N ARG A 94 10.72 -3.08 -1.33
CA ARG A 94 9.71 -4.04 -0.88
C ARG A 94 9.17 -3.63 0.47
N ASP A 95 7.85 -3.74 0.64
CA ASP A 95 7.16 -3.56 1.91
C ASP A 95 6.54 -4.89 2.34
N MET A 96 6.85 -5.32 3.57
CA MET A 96 6.34 -6.59 4.06
C MET A 96 4.89 -6.53 4.53
N VAL A 97 4.35 -5.33 4.74
CA VAL A 97 2.98 -5.11 5.27
C VAL A 97 1.91 -5.62 4.28
N GLY A 98 2.11 -5.43 2.99
CA GLY A 98 1.16 -5.81 1.95
C GLY A 98 1.34 -7.24 1.42
N ASN A 99 1.62 -8.22 2.27
CA ASN A 99 1.78 -9.62 1.87
C ASN A 99 0.68 -10.52 2.44
N VAL A 100 -0.08 -11.16 1.55
CA VAL A 100 -1.19 -12.07 1.90
C VAL A 100 -0.72 -13.25 2.76
N GLY A 101 0.48 -13.76 2.54
CA GLY A 101 1.06 -14.86 3.33
C GLY A 101 1.34 -14.46 4.78
N PHE A 102 1.56 -13.18 5.05
CA PHE A 102 1.75 -12.62 6.40
C PHE A 102 0.48 -11.97 6.96
N GLY A 103 -0.65 -12.10 6.27
CA GLY A 103 -1.96 -11.66 6.74
C GLY A 103 -2.32 -10.22 6.47
N GLY A 104 -1.55 -9.51 5.65
CA GLY A 104 -1.83 -8.15 5.19
C GLY A 104 -1.99 -8.07 3.68
N LEU A 105 -2.69 -7.04 3.21
CA LEU A 105 -2.78 -6.71 1.78
C LEU A 105 -2.85 -5.19 1.63
N ARG A 106 -2.18 -4.66 0.61
CA ARG A 106 -2.30 -3.25 0.24
C ARG A 106 -3.24 -3.11 -0.95
N LEU A 107 -4.24 -2.25 -0.80
CA LEU A 107 -5.21 -1.92 -1.84
C LEU A 107 -5.01 -0.48 -2.29
N HIS A 108 -5.19 -0.23 -3.58
CA HIS A 108 -5.08 1.10 -4.19
C HIS A 108 -6.36 1.46 -4.94
N VAL A 109 -6.84 2.67 -4.74
CA VAL A 109 -7.84 3.32 -5.58
C VAL A 109 -7.20 4.58 -6.17
N PRO A 110 -6.90 4.61 -7.47
CA PRO A 110 -6.44 5.84 -8.12
C PRO A 110 -7.53 6.90 -8.11
N ILE A 111 -7.20 8.12 -7.68
CA ILE A 111 -8.05 9.30 -7.71
C ILE A 111 -7.62 10.23 -8.85
N ILE A 112 -6.31 10.50 -8.92
CA ILE A 112 -5.67 11.20 -10.04
C ILE A 112 -4.54 10.32 -10.54
N THR A 113 -4.52 10.04 -11.83
CA THR A 113 -3.44 9.32 -12.50
C THR A 113 -3.27 9.84 -13.92
N ASN A 114 -2.12 9.57 -14.53
CA ASN A 114 -1.83 9.96 -15.90
C ASN A 114 -0.99 8.90 -16.63
N PRO A 115 -0.95 8.87 -17.98
CA PRO A 115 -0.23 7.85 -18.75
C PRO A 115 1.29 7.86 -18.55
N LYS A 116 1.86 8.96 -18.04
CA LYS A 116 3.29 9.12 -17.77
C LYS A 116 3.68 8.59 -16.39
N VAL A 117 2.72 8.12 -15.57
CA VAL A 117 3.03 7.38 -14.34
C VAL A 117 3.62 6.02 -14.70
N ASN A 118 4.80 5.75 -14.18
CA ASN A 118 5.48 4.47 -14.33
C ASN A 118 5.43 3.72 -12.99
N PHE A 119 4.36 2.96 -12.75
CA PHE A 119 4.23 2.11 -11.59
C PHE A 119 4.60 0.68 -11.96
N VAL A 120 5.63 0.14 -11.35
CA VAL A 120 6.17 -1.19 -11.65
C VAL A 120 6.02 -2.09 -10.42
N VAL A 121 5.45 -3.27 -10.59
CA VAL A 121 5.33 -4.31 -9.55
C VAL A 121 5.79 -5.63 -10.14
N ALA A 122 6.63 -6.37 -9.43
CA ALA A 122 7.17 -7.66 -9.91
C ALA A 122 7.77 -7.56 -11.34
N ARG A 123 8.51 -6.48 -11.62
CA ARG A 123 9.15 -6.16 -12.92
C ARG A 123 8.17 -5.89 -14.08
N LYS A 124 6.89 -5.70 -13.81
CA LYS A 124 5.89 -5.37 -14.83
C LYS A 124 5.25 -4.03 -14.53
N ARG A 125 5.14 -3.19 -15.55
CA ARG A 125 4.39 -1.94 -15.46
C ARG A 125 2.91 -2.26 -15.23
N VAL A 126 2.30 -1.53 -14.29
CA VAL A 126 0.87 -1.59 -13.97
C VAL A 126 0.25 -0.25 -14.36
N ILE A 127 -0.76 -0.30 -15.21
CA ILE A 127 -1.54 0.87 -15.61
C ILE A 127 -2.85 0.79 -14.84
N MET A 128 -3.11 1.81 -14.05
CA MET A 128 -4.30 1.91 -13.19
C MET A 128 -5.14 3.10 -13.66
N SER A 129 -6.46 2.89 -13.80
CA SER A 129 -7.41 3.95 -14.14
C SER A 129 -8.11 4.47 -12.88
N THR A 130 -8.58 5.71 -12.94
CA THR A 130 -9.31 6.36 -11.84
C THR A 130 -10.56 5.56 -11.45
N GLY A 131 -10.77 5.37 -10.14
CA GLY A 131 -11.92 4.66 -9.59
C GLY A 131 -11.79 3.14 -9.57
N GLU A 132 -10.74 2.54 -10.12
CA GLU A 132 -10.46 1.10 -10.03
C GLU A 132 -10.02 0.70 -8.61
N LEU A 133 -10.26 -0.55 -8.23
CA LEU A 133 -9.65 -1.17 -7.03
C LEU A 133 -8.58 -2.17 -7.45
N TRP A 134 -7.37 -1.94 -7.00
CA TRP A 134 -6.23 -2.80 -7.23
C TRP A 134 -5.73 -3.43 -5.93
N ALA A 135 -5.45 -4.73 -5.96
CA ALA A 135 -4.75 -5.44 -4.89
C ALA A 135 -3.27 -5.56 -5.24
N LEU A 136 -2.41 -5.11 -4.31
CA LEU A 136 -0.96 -5.09 -4.48
C LEU A 136 -0.29 -5.91 -3.39
N ASP A 137 0.46 -6.94 -3.81
CA ASP A 137 1.42 -7.63 -2.93
C ASP A 137 2.74 -6.85 -2.97
N THR A 138 2.91 -5.94 -2.02
CA THR A 138 4.09 -5.07 -1.93
C THR A 138 5.34 -5.79 -1.45
N SER A 139 5.26 -7.08 -1.11
CA SER A 139 6.44 -7.92 -0.88
C SER A 139 7.21 -8.26 -2.17
N TYR A 140 6.58 -8.11 -3.34
CA TYR A 140 7.31 -8.04 -4.61
C TYR A 140 7.99 -6.67 -4.73
N THR A 141 9.16 -6.67 -5.39
CA THR A 141 9.84 -5.40 -5.70
C THR A 141 8.92 -4.52 -6.51
N HIS A 142 8.73 -3.28 -6.04
CA HIS A 142 7.90 -2.29 -6.69
C HIS A 142 8.56 -0.90 -6.64
N SER A 143 8.19 -0.06 -7.58
CA SER A 143 8.65 1.32 -7.71
C SER A 143 7.58 2.17 -8.38
N VAL A 144 7.62 3.47 -8.17
CA VAL A 144 6.74 4.40 -8.86
C VAL A 144 7.45 5.69 -9.18
N SER A 145 7.26 6.20 -10.40
CA SER A 145 7.72 7.50 -10.84
C SER A 145 6.58 8.23 -11.53
N ASN A 146 6.46 9.53 -11.28
CA ASN A 146 5.50 10.39 -11.95
C ASN A 146 6.24 11.30 -12.93
N TYR A 147 6.29 10.91 -14.20
CA TYR A 147 6.86 11.70 -15.29
C TYR A 147 5.87 12.67 -15.95
N GLY A 148 4.64 12.74 -15.38
CA GLY A 148 3.60 13.67 -15.82
C GLY A 148 3.79 15.07 -15.26
N GLU A 149 2.90 15.97 -15.65
CA GLU A 149 2.85 17.37 -15.20
C GLU A 149 1.85 17.58 -14.07
N GLU A 150 1.00 16.57 -13.81
CA GLU A 150 0.00 16.59 -12.77
C GLU A 150 0.38 15.67 -11.59
N ASN A 151 -0.16 15.96 -10.44
CA ASN A 151 -0.02 15.09 -9.28
C ASN A 151 -0.66 13.71 -9.56
N ARG A 152 0.00 12.66 -9.10
CA ARG A 152 -0.62 11.34 -9.00
C ARG A 152 -1.14 11.17 -7.58
N ILE A 153 -2.46 10.97 -7.40
CA ILE A 153 -3.09 10.79 -6.08
C ILE A 153 -3.81 9.45 -6.04
N HIS A 154 -3.43 8.60 -5.10
CA HIS A 154 -4.10 7.34 -4.84
C HIS A 154 -4.60 7.30 -3.39
N LEU A 155 -5.81 6.79 -3.18
CA LEU A 155 -6.23 6.31 -1.88
C LEU A 155 -5.64 4.92 -1.67
N VAL A 156 -4.87 4.77 -0.60
CA VAL A 156 -4.16 3.53 -0.28
C VAL A 156 -4.70 2.98 1.03
N MET A 157 -4.97 1.68 1.05
CA MET A 157 -5.48 0.97 2.21
C MET A 157 -4.55 -0.20 2.54
N ASP A 158 -4.12 -0.30 3.78
CA ASP A 158 -3.54 -1.53 4.34
C ASP A 158 -4.63 -2.25 5.13
N VAL A 159 -4.94 -3.48 4.75
CA VAL A 159 -6.03 -4.27 5.32
C VAL A 159 -5.55 -5.60 5.91
N ILE A 160 -6.29 -6.09 6.91
CA ILE A 160 -6.11 -7.45 7.43
C ILE A 160 -6.80 -8.43 6.47
N VAL A 161 -6.07 -9.45 6.05
CA VAL A 161 -6.60 -10.52 5.20
C VAL A 161 -7.57 -11.39 5.99
N ASN A 162 -8.80 -11.50 5.49
CA ASN A 162 -9.84 -12.40 5.93
C ASN A 162 -10.42 -13.19 4.73
N ASP A 163 -11.45 -13.98 4.93
CA ASP A 163 -12.06 -14.79 3.88
C ASP A 163 -12.67 -13.94 2.75
N TRP A 164 -13.19 -12.75 3.08
CA TRP A 164 -13.69 -11.82 2.07
C TRP A 164 -12.57 -11.32 1.18
N VAL A 165 -11.44 -10.86 1.76
CA VAL A 165 -10.27 -10.44 0.99
C VAL A 165 -9.70 -11.58 0.14
N LEU A 166 -9.67 -12.81 0.66
CA LEU A 166 -9.17 -13.97 -0.09
C LEU A 166 -10.04 -14.29 -1.31
N LYS A 167 -11.35 -14.06 -1.24
CA LYS A 167 -12.27 -14.26 -2.39
C LYS A 167 -12.05 -13.25 -3.52
N LEU A 168 -11.47 -12.07 -3.23
CA LEU A 168 -11.12 -11.06 -4.23
C LEU A 168 -9.88 -11.43 -5.04
N LEU A 169 -9.07 -12.36 -4.55
CA LEU A 169 -7.80 -12.72 -5.13
C LEU A 169 -7.89 -14.03 -5.91
N PRO A 170 -7.07 -14.22 -6.95
CA PRO A 170 -7.00 -15.50 -7.65
C PRO A 170 -6.53 -16.61 -6.71
N PRO A 171 -6.88 -17.87 -6.99
CA PRO A 171 -6.41 -19.02 -6.23
C PRO A 171 -4.88 -19.04 -6.09
N LYS A 172 -4.40 -19.36 -4.90
CA LYS A 172 -2.97 -19.52 -4.62
C LYS A 172 -2.40 -20.66 -5.46
N ASN A 173 -1.36 -20.38 -6.22
CA ASN A 173 -0.67 -21.35 -7.07
C ASN A 173 0.76 -21.60 -6.57
N ILE A 174 1.48 -22.51 -7.21
CA ILE A 174 2.85 -22.87 -6.84
C ILE A 174 3.79 -21.64 -6.80
N LYS A 175 3.62 -20.65 -7.69
CA LYS A 175 4.44 -19.44 -7.71
C LYS A 175 4.23 -18.59 -6.46
N PHE A 176 2.99 -18.53 -5.94
CA PHE A 176 2.70 -17.90 -4.66
C PHE A 176 3.48 -18.56 -3.53
N TYR A 177 3.44 -19.88 -3.41
CA TYR A 177 4.13 -20.61 -2.34
C TYR A 177 5.65 -20.50 -2.46
N LEU A 178 6.21 -20.57 -3.66
CA LEU A 178 7.64 -20.34 -3.90
C LEU A 178 8.06 -18.92 -3.50
N HIS A 179 7.23 -17.92 -3.76
CA HIS A 179 7.50 -16.55 -3.34
C HIS A 179 7.47 -16.43 -1.80
N GLN A 180 6.49 -17.02 -1.12
CA GLN A 180 6.43 -17.04 0.35
C GLN A 180 7.67 -17.72 0.95
N PHE A 181 8.05 -18.87 0.41
CA PHE A 181 9.27 -19.57 0.82
C PHE A 181 10.52 -18.70 0.64
N HIS A 182 10.65 -18.05 -0.52
CA HIS A 182 11.76 -17.11 -0.76
C HIS A 182 11.82 -15.98 0.26
N LEU A 183 10.66 -15.39 0.63
CA LEU A 183 10.60 -14.33 1.64
C LEU A 183 11.02 -14.82 3.02
N ILE A 184 10.60 -16.02 3.41
CA ILE A 184 11.00 -16.66 4.67
C ILE A 184 12.51 -16.88 4.68
N LEU A 185 13.06 -17.42 3.58
CA LEU A 185 14.50 -17.64 3.44
C LEU A 185 15.30 -16.33 3.54
N LEU A 186 14.85 -15.26 2.85
CA LEU A 186 15.49 -13.94 2.95
C LEU A 186 15.43 -13.39 4.38
N GLY A 187 14.33 -13.60 5.10
CA GLY A 187 14.19 -13.24 6.50
C GLY A 187 15.21 -13.99 7.38
N PHE A 188 15.36 -15.30 7.13
CA PHE A 188 16.31 -16.16 7.83
C PHE A 188 17.77 -15.74 7.56
N LEU A 189 18.11 -15.47 6.30
CA LEU A 189 19.45 -15.00 5.92
C LEU A 189 19.79 -13.64 6.54
N LYS A 190 18.82 -12.71 6.58
CA LYS A 190 18.99 -11.42 7.27
C LYS A 190 19.18 -11.62 8.77
N PHE A 191 18.41 -12.53 9.38
CA PHE A 191 18.55 -12.89 10.79
C PHE A 191 19.94 -13.46 11.10
N PHE A 192 20.45 -14.39 10.27
CA PHE A 192 21.79 -14.97 10.42
C PHE A 192 22.90 -13.91 10.28
N LYS A 193 22.77 -13.03 9.26
CA LYS A 193 23.71 -11.92 9.08
C LYS A 193 23.68 -10.96 10.29
N TYR A 194 22.51 -10.78 10.89
CA TYR A 194 22.31 -10.03 12.11
C TYR A 194 23.06 -10.64 13.30
N PHE A 195 22.95 -11.94 13.48
CA PHE A 195 23.62 -12.65 14.58
C PHE A 195 25.15 -12.65 14.46
N THR A 196 25.65 -12.59 13.23
CA THR A 196 27.11 -12.59 12.96
C THR A 196 27.73 -11.19 12.96
N SER A 197 26.93 -10.14 12.83
CA SER A 197 27.37 -8.74 12.94
C SER A 197 27.10 -8.22 14.35
N LYS A 198 28.18 -7.93 15.12
CA LYS A 198 28.08 -7.42 16.50
C LYS A 198 27.39 -6.03 16.65
N ASP A 199 26.91 -5.43 15.56
CA ASP A 199 26.49 -4.02 15.52
C ASP A 199 24.98 -3.79 15.61
N LEU A 200 24.15 -4.81 15.82
CA LEU A 200 22.71 -4.62 15.81
C LEU A 200 22.06 -4.78 17.17
N LYS A 201 21.21 -3.82 17.52
CA LYS A 201 20.45 -3.82 18.78
C LYS A 201 19.27 -4.79 18.66
N LEU A 202 19.17 -5.74 19.58
CA LEU A 202 18.08 -6.71 19.74
C LEU A 202 16.67 -6.05 19.65
N LYS A 203 16.57 -4.76 19.99
CA LYS A 203 15.34 -3.96 19.91
C LYS A 203 14.74 -3.89 18.50
N ASP A 204 15.57 -3.76 17.44
CA ASP A 204 15.07 -3.59 16.07
C ASP A 204 14.48 -4.91 15.52
N PHE A 205 15.08 -6.04 15.91
CA PHE A 205 14.55 -7.36 15.60
C PHE A 205 13.24 -7.62 16.34
N LEU A 206 13.18 -7.32 17.63
CA LEU A 206 11.96 -7.50 18.42
C LEU A 206 10.81 -6.65 17.90
N HIS A 207 11.09 -5.45 17.36
CA HIS A 207 10.09 -4.59 16.74
C HIS A 207 9.50 -5.21 15.46
N VAL A 208 10.32 -5.80 14.59
CA VAL A 208 9.86 -6.50 13.37
C VAL A 208 9.06 -7.74 13.72
N VAL A 209 9.51 -8.53 14.70
CA VAL A 209 8.80 -9.73 15.20
C VAL A 209 7.47 -9.32 15.86
N TYR A 210 7.49 -8.29 16.71
CA TYR A 210 6.30 -7.77 17.37
C TYR A 210 5.24 -7.32 16.36
N ASN A 211 5.61 -6.55 15.34
CA ASN A 211 4.67 -6.10 14.30
C ASN A 211 4.12 -7.28 13.47
N SER A 212 4.93 -8.29 13.21
CA SER A 212 4.49 -9.51 12.51
C SER A 212 3.53 -10.35 13.36
N ILE A 213 3.73 -10.39 14.68
CA ILE A 213 2.87 -11.09 15.65
C ILE A 213 1.58 -10.28 15.88
N LYS A 214 1.67 -8.94 16.00
CA LYS A 214 0.53 -8.05 16.15
C LYS A 214 -0.48 -8.27 15.02
N LEU A 215 -0.02 -8.33 13.77
CA LEU A 215 -0.87 -8.63 12.61
C LEU A 215 -1.54 -10.02 12.69
N LYS A 216 -0.93 -11.01 13.35
CA LYS A 216 -1.53 -12.35 13.55
C LYS A 216 -2.52 -12.41 14.70
N LEU A 217 -2.31 -11.64 15.79
CA LEU A 217 -3.18 -11.65 16.99
C LEU A 217 -4.51 -10.91 16.76
N PHE A 218 -4.56 -9.96 15.82
CA PHE A 218 -5.80 -9.27 15.43
C PHE A 218 -6.67 -10.07 14.44
N LYS A 219 -6.34 -11.34 14.17
CA LYS A 219 -7.16 -12.29 13.39
C LYS A 219 -8.35 -12.89 14.14
N LYS A 220 -8.54 -12.55 15.42
CA LYS A 220 -9.71 -13.00 16.20
C LYS A 220 -10.76 -11.90 16.29
#